data_19ec412ec6f3cd7d53aeb55f780f2382
#
_entry.id   19ec412ec6f3cd7d53aeb55f780f2382
#
_cell.length_a   1.000
_cell.length_b   1.000
_cell.length_c   1.000
_cell.angle_alpha   90.00
_cell.angle_beta   90.00
_cell.angle_gamma   90.00
#
_symmetry.space_group_name_H-M   'P 1'
#
loop_
_entity.id
_entity.type
_entity.pdbx_description
1 polymer ?
#
loop_
_entity_poly.entity_id
_entity_poly.type
_entity_poly.pdbx_seq_one_letter_code
_entity_poly.pdbx_strand_id
1 'polypeptide(L)'
;ILDKAGHGASVGDTVTIAGATAVGGITAVRLNVEMTIASVPTKATFTADIGGANASSTATGGGSVSATYNAGTYYTPIAAHQVMMSDVARHVIAFGCNDVGGTAINPLLVRWSSSETAGVWEPLSTNSAGGQELSSCSQIVGAMMTRQEILIWTDCGIVSMRYVGSPFYFSFTETAKGMSMVSPDAAVNAGGTVYFMDRGAFYTYTGTAQRLICPVLGTVFDDFDDSQSYKVVTGSNTDFSEVMWFYPSESGNGEIDKYVIFNYAENIWYTGTMVRGAWNHAGTKSYPLASSIRERDLGSSPIATTNSSGTVTITDSGHGLTANDEIILKNVSTVGGLSTVVLNNQHTVASITNTNTYTITLADLATSSATGGGTTVKGIYPNLLYNHESGHDDDGSAMTAYIE
;
A
#
# COMPACT_ATOMS: atom_id res chain seq x y z
N ILE A 1 -35.31 -15.97 12.69
CA ILE A 1 -34.28 -16.15 11.65
C ILE A 1 -34.47 -15.04 10.63
N LEU A 2 -33.43 -14.34 10.35
CA LEU A 2 -33.39 -13.32 9.31
C LEU A 2 -32.63 -13.87 8.11
N ASP A 3 -33.20 -13.71 6.92
CA ASP A 3 -32.65 -14.26 5.68
C ASP A 3 -32.12 -13.12 4.80
N LYS A 4 -30.83 -13.15 4.50
CA LYS A 4 -30.19 -12.23 3.58
C LYS A 4 -28.90 -12.88 3.03
N ALA A 5 -28.91 -13.21 1.75
CA ALA A 5 -27.77 -13.83 1.10
C ALA A 5 -26.49 -12.99 1.25
N GLY A 6 -25.43 -13.61 1.75
CA GLY A 6 -24.11 -12.99 1.86
C GLY A 6 -24.03 -11.86 2.89
N HIS A 7 -24.71 -11.98 4.04
CA HIS A 7 -24.76 -10.92 5.06
C HIS A 7 -23.41 -10.59 5.73
N GLY A 8 -22.43 -11.50 5.71
CA GLY A 8 -21.10 -11.28 6.27
C GLY A 8 -21.03 -11.07 7.79
N ALA A 9 -22.14 -11.22 8.49
CA ALA A 9 -22.21 -11.00 9.92
C ALA A 9 -21.76 -12.22 10.73
N SER A 10 -21.25 -11.95 11.94
CA SER A 10 -20.77 -12.94 12.91
C SER A 10 -21.62 -12.95 14.18
N VAL A 11 -21.53 -14.00 14.98
CA VAL A 11 -22.17 -14.05 16.31
C VAL A 11 -21.58 -12.95 17.19
N GLY A 12 -22.48 -12.18 17.84
CA GLY A 12 -22.10 -11.03 18.66
C GLY A 12 -22.16 -9.68 17.92
N ASP A 13 -22.24 -9.66 16.58
CA ASP A 13 -22.50 -8.43 15.83
C ASP A 13 -23.88 -7.88 16.19
N THR A 14 -24.09 -6.58 16.01
CA THR A 14 -25.41 -5.99 16.10
C THR A 14 -25.98 -5.72 14.71
N VAL A 15 -27.28 -5.86 14.59
CA VAL A 15 -28.04 -5.55 13.38
C VAL A 15 -29.21 -4.64 13.73
N THR A 16 -29.32 -3.52 13.05
CA THR A 16 -30.50 -2.66 13.14
C THR A 16 -31.47 -3.02 12.02
N ILE A 17 -32.66 -3.44 12.40
CA ILE A 17 -33.75 -3.74 11.47
C ILE A 17 -34.68 -2.54 11.36
N ALA A 18 -35.07 -2.21 10.13
CA ALA A 18 -36.06 -1.17 9.83
C ALA A 18 -37.02 -1.63 8.74
N GLY A 19 -38.26 -1.13 8.78
CA GLY A 19 -39.31 -1.47 7.81
C GLY A 19 -39.99 -2.81 8.07
N ALA A 20 -39.69 -3.50 9.17
CA ALA A 20 -40.36 -4.75 9.50
C ALA A 20 -41.82 -4.53 9.90
N THR A 21 -42.71 -5.38 9.42
CA THR A 21 -44.11 -5.50 9.88
C THR A 21 -44.24 -6.62 10.91
N ALA A 22 -45.34 -6.62 11.69
CA ALA A 22 -45.55 -7.64 12.69
C ALA A 22 -45.55 -9.06 12.07
N VAL A 23 -44.92 -10.01 12.76
CA VAL A 23 -44.85 -11.42 12.33
C VAL A 23 -44.80 -12.34 13.54
N GLY A 24 -45.54 -13.47 13.45
CA GLY A 24 -45.59 -14.48 14.52
C GLY A 24 -46.06 -13.95 15.89
N GLY A 25 -46.87 -12.89 15.92
CA GLY A 25 -47.31 -12.21 17.16
C GLY A 25 -46.36 -11.22 17.76
N ILE A 26 -45.18 -11.02 17.13
CA ILE A 26 -44.23 -10.00 17.51
C ILE A 26 -44.56 -8.70 16.78
N THR A 27 -44.66 -7.62 17.50
CA THR A 27 -45.05 -6.31 16.94
C THR A 27 -43.89 -5.67 16.14
N ALA A 28 -44.25 -4.85 15.16
CA ALA A 28 -43.28 -4.11 14.33
C ALA A 28 -42.28 -3.28 15.17
N VAL A 29 -42.72 -2.66 16.24
CA VAL A 29 -41.90 -1.85 17.15
C VAL A 29 -40.76 -2.67 17.78
N ARG A 30 -41.02 -3.95 18.07
CA ARG A 30 -40.00 -4.84 18.66
C ARG A 30 -39.06 -5.43 17.63
N LEU A 31 -39.45 -5.43 16.38
CA LEU A 31 -38.61 -5.93 15.25
C LEU A 31 -37.73 -4.81 14.68
N ASN A 32 -38.20 -3.57 14.67
CA ASN A 32 -37.49 -2.41 14.15
C ASN A 32 -36.57 -1.77 15.22
N VAL A 33 -35.60 -2.56 15.71
CA VAL A 33 -34.66 -2.15 16.76
C VAL A 33 -33.25 -2.71 16.41
N GLU A 34 -32.28 -2.26 17.14
CA GLU A 34 -30.97 -2.88 17.16
C GLU A 34 -31.02 -4.19 17.97
N MET A 35 -30.43 -5.25 17.43
CA MET A 35 -30.41 -6.59 18.04
C MET A 35 -29.03 -7.19 17.92
N THR A 36 -28.64 -8.01 18.89
CA THR A 36 -27.40 -8.78 18.82
C THR A 36 -27.63 -10.08 18.07
N ILE A 37 -26.72 -10.43 17.17
CA ILE A 37 -26.75 -11.69 16.43
C ILE A 37 -26.37 -12.84 17.39
N ALA A 38 -27.32 -13.73 17.60
CA ALA A 38 -27.16 -14.85 18.53
C ALA A 38 -26.54 -16.08 17.87
N SER A 39 -26.82 -16.32 16.57
CA SER A 39 -26.19 -17.40 15.82
C SER A 39 -26.21 -17.11 14.31
N VAL A 40 -25.28 -17.73 13.57
CA VAL A 40 -25.17 -17.66 12.09
C VAL A 40 -25.20 -19.08 11.54
N PRO A 41 -26.40 -19.66 11.35
CA PRO A 41 -26.54 -21.03 10.84
C PRO A 41 -26.01 -21.22 9.43
N THR A 42 -26.12 -20.21 8.57
CA THR A 42 -25.60 -20.23 7.20
C THR A 42 -25.09 -18.83 6.79
N LYS A 43 -24.37 -18.75 5.67
CA LYS A 43 -23.95 -17.46 5.09
C LYS A 43 -25.14 -16.56 4.65
N ALA A 44 -26.34 -17.11 4.58
CA ALA A 44 -27.55 -16.39 4.18
C ALA A 44 -28.52 -16.13 5.34
N THR A 45 -28.33 -16.77 6.50
CA THR A 45 -29.27 -16.67 7.62
C THR A 45 -28.56 -16.47 8.93
N PHE A 46 -29.12 -15.65 9.78
CA PHE A 46 -28.71 -15.48 11.17
C PHE A 46 -29.93 -15.41 12.10
N THR A 47 -29.73 -15.62 13.38
CA THR A 47 -30.74 -15.41 14.43
C THR A 47 -30.32 -14.23 15.28
N ALA A 48 -31.28 -13.42 15.69
CA ALA A 48 -31.07 -12.35 16.66
C ALA A 48 -32.05 -12.50 17.81
N ASP A 49 -31.64 -12.14 19.01
CA ASP A 49 -32.49 -12.13 20.18
C ASP A 49 -33.15 -10.76 20.29
N ILE A 50 -34.48 -10.74 20.35
CA ILE A 50 -35.29 -9.53 20.48
C ILE A 50 -35.62 -9.17 21.96
N GLY A 51 -35.06 -9.93 22.90
CA GLY A 51 -35.25 -9.69 24.34
C GLY A 51 -36.70 -9.76 24.83
N GLY A 52 -37.03 -10.76 25.64
CA GLY A 52 -38.23 -10.81 26.46
C GLY A 52 -39.58 -10.90 25.75
N ALA A 53 -39.64 -11.21 24.46
CA ALA A 53 -40.88 -11.49 23.74
C ALA A 53 -40.82 -12.83 23.03
N ASN A 54 -41.74 -13.71 23.37
CA ASN A 54 -41.89 -14.98 22.64
C ASN A 54 -42.89 -14.80 21.49
N ALA A 55 -42.54 -15.39 20.34
CA ALA A 55 -43.50 -15.49 19.25
C ALA A 55 -44.67 -16.35 19.67
N SER A 56 -45.88 -15.92 19.36
CA SER A 56 -47.11 -16.69 19.62
C SER A 56 -47.37 -17.77 18.61
N SER A 57 -46.64 -17.73 17.46
CA SER A 57 -46.73 -18.75 16.39
C SER A 57 -45.45 -18.73 15.56
N THR A 58 -45.17 -19.88 14.95
CA THR A 58 -44.14 -19.95 13.91
C THR A 58 -44.67 -19.33 12.62
N ALA A 59 -44.08 -18.27 12.16
CA ALA A 59 -44.49 -17.59 10.92
C ALA A 59 -43.29 -17.04 10.17
N THR A 60 -43.43 -16.98 8.83
CA THR A 60 -42.50 -16.29 7.95
C THR A 60 -43.17 -15.05 7.39
N GLY A 61 -42.46 -13.92 7.41
CA GLY A 61 -43.00 -12.64 6.97
C GLY A 61 -42.04 -11.49 7.41
N GLY A 62 -42.60 -10.31 7.64
CA GLY A 62 -41.86 -9.13 8.08
C GLY A 62 -41.86 -7.98 7.09
N GLY A 63 -42.41 -8.15 5.88
CA GLY A 63 -42.51 -7.09 4.87
C GLY A 63 -41.19 -6.79 4.18
N SER A 64 -41.06 -5.58 3.64
CA SER A 64 -39.80 -5.10 3.02
C SER A 64 -38.88 -4.54 4.11
N VAL A 65 -37.93 -5.35 4.52
CA VAL A 65 -37.02 -5.08 5.64
C VAL A 65 -35.68 -4.59 5.13
N SER A 66 -35.16 -3.52 5.69
CA SER A 66 -33.74 -3.16 5.61
C SER A 66 -33.01 -3.63 6.85
N ALA A 67 -31.82 -4.16 6.69
CA ALA A 67 -30.93 -4.55 7.78
C ALA A 67 -29.63 -3.78 7.64
N THR A 68 -29.32 -2.95 8.64
CA THR A 68 -28.02 -2.30 8.77
C THR A 68 -27.20 -3.10 9.75
N TYR A 69 -26.13 -3.72 9.29
CA TYR A 69 -25.22 -4.43 10.15
C TYR A 69 -24.24 -3.44 10.74
N ASN A 70 -24.27 -3.32 12.03
CA ASN A 70 -23.18 -2.74 12.76
C ASN A 70 -22.28 -3.94 13.08
N ALA A 71 -21.19 -4.09 12.36
CA ALA A 71 -20.12 -4.97 12.81
C ALA A 71 -19.90 -4.58 14.27
N GLY A 72 -20.00 -5.53 15.18
CA GLY A 72 -19.81 -5.28 16.58
C GLY A 72 -18.55 -4.47 16.73
N THR A 73 -18.52 -3.56 17.72
CA THR A 73 -17.33 -2.73 17.93
C THR A 73 -16.20 -3.64 18.39
N TYR A 74 -15.66 -4.42 17.47
CA TYR A 74 -14.53 -5.34 17.73
C TYR A 74 -13.24 -4.58 17.95
N TYR A 75 -13.38 -3.24 18.13
CA TYR A 75 -12.26 -2.36 18.35
C TYR A 75 -11.12 -2.55 17.34
N THR A 76 -11.48 -2.89 16.09
CA THR A 76 -10.52 -2.95 14.98
C THR A 76 -9.80 -1.61 14.88
N PRO A 77 -8.51 -1.59 14.59
CA PRO A 77 -7.83 -0.37 14.26
C PRO A 77 -8.53 0.34 13.09
N ILE A 78 -8.88 1.61 13.27
CA ILE A 78 -9.48 2.44 12.21
C ILE A 78 -8.43 2.98 11.24
N ALA A 79 -7.17 3.06 11.71
CA ALA A 79 -6.02 3.42 10.92
C ALA A 79 -4.77 2.74 11.50
N ALA A 80 -3.84 2.38 10.63
CA ALA A 80 -2.54 1.84 11.00
C ALA A 80 -1.50 2.27 9.97
N HIS A 81 -0.25 2.45 10.42
CA HIS A 81 0.87 2.73 9.54
C HIS A 81 1.17 1.54 8.63
N GLN A 82 1.19 0.34 9.20
CA GLN A 82 1.40 -0.92 8.47
C GLN A 82 0.57 -2.03 9.07
N VAL A 83 0.19 -3.01 8.24
CA VAL A 83 -0.54 -4.21 8.66
C VAL A 83 0.11 -5.44 8.05
N MET A 84 0.26 -6.50 8.83
CA MET A 84 0.71 -7.80 8.34
C MET A 84 0.00 -8.94 9.05
N MET A 85 0.11 -10.14 8.51
CA MET A 85 -0.40 -11.36 9.14
C MET A 85 0.76 -12.20 9.66
N SER A 86 0.67 -12.66 10.91
CA SER A 86 1.63 -13.57 11.50
C SER A 86 1.43 -15.01 10.98
N ASP A 87 2.47 -15.61 10.43
CA ASP A 87 2.44 -17.00 9.91
C ASP A 87 2.25 -18.03 11.00
N VAL A 88 2.79 -17.81 12.20
CA VAL A 88 2.85 -18.81 13.27
C VAL A 88 1.49 -19.03 13.93
N ALA A 89 0.76 -17.96 14.19
CA ALA A 89 -0.50 -18.02 14.95
C ALA A 89 -1.67 -17.32 14.25
N ARG A 90 -1.48 -16.90 13.00
CA ARG A 90 -2.49 -16.25 12.13
C ARG A 90 -3.21 -15.09 12.80
N HIS A 91 -2.44 -14.26 13.50
CA HIS A 91 -2.91 -12.96 13.98
C HIS A 91 -2.72 -11.93 12.88
N VAL A 92 -3.70 -11.05 12.69
CA VAL A 92 -3.48 -9.80 11.96
C VAL A 92 -2.86 -8.81 12.94
N ILE A 93 -1.75 -8.18 12.55
CA ILE A 93 -0.97 -7.27 13.38
C ILE A 93 -0.99 -5.89 12.74
N ALA A 94 -1.32 -4.86 13.51
CA ALA A 94 -1.32 -3.47 13.10
C ALA A 94 -0.22 -2.70 13.86
N PHE A 95 0.59 -1.95 13.15
CA PHE A 95 1.71 -1.17 13.67
C PHE A 95 1.39 0.32 13.54
N GLY A 96 1.68 1.12 14.59
CA GLY A 96 1.37 2.53 14.62
C GLY A 96 -0.12 2.78 14.39
N CYS A 97 -0.97 2.36 15.31
CA CYS A 97 -2.41 2.36 15.16
C CYS A 97 -3.11 3.04 16.35
N ASN A 98 -4.44 3.20 16.27
CA ASN A 98 -5.23 3.70 17.39
C ASN A 98 -5.42 2.62 18.47
N ASP A 99 -5.57 3.06 19.72
CA ASP A 99 -5.89 2.20 20.87
C ASP A 99 -7.32 1.68 20.81
N VAL A 100 -7.64 0.72 21.68
CA VAL A 100 -8.96 0.10 21.83
C VAL A 100 -10.01 1.19 22.11
N GLY A 101 -10.98 1.31 21.22
CA GLY A 101 -12.04 2.33 21.32
C GLY A 101 -11.59 3.78 21.11
N GLY A 102 -10.29 4.01 20.87
CA GLY A 102 -9.74 5.33 20.55
C GLY A 102 -9.79 5.65 19.06
N THR A 103 -9.67 6.94 18.74
CA THR A 103 -9.57 7.44 17.35
C THR A 103 -8.21 8.06 17.03
N ALA A 104 -7.44 8.45 18.05
CA ALA A 104 -6.11 9.01 17.88
C ALA A 104 -5.08 7.90 17.60
N ILE A 105 -4.26 8.10 16.59
CA ILE A 105 -3.17 7.16 16.27
C ILE A 105 -2.05 7.33 17.29
N ASN A 106 -1.62 6.23 17.89
CA ASN A 106 -0.39 6.13 18.66
C ASN A 106 0.70 5.53 17.76
N PRO A 107 1.73 6.29 17.35
CA PRO A 107 2.75 5.82 16.40
C PRO A 107 3.63 4.69 16.93
N LEU A 108 3.61 4.41 18.24
CA LEU A 108 4.38 3.31 18.87
C LEU A 108 3.52 2.10 19.25
N LEU A 109 2.22 2.14 19.05
CA LEU A 109 1.32 1.07 19.45
C LEU A 109 1.31 -0.05 18.41
N VAL A 110 1.56 -1.27 18.87
CA VAL A 110 1.35 -2.51 18.12
C VAL A 110 0.13 -3.22 18.68
N ARG A 111 -0.83 -3.55 17.82
CA ARG A 111 -2.00 -4.34 18.20
C ARG A 111 -2.12 -5.57 17.32
N TRP A 112 -2.70 -6.63 17.86
CA TRP A 112 -2.95 -7.85 17.11
C TRP A 112 -4.36 -8.36 17.36
N SER A 113 -4.96 -8.96 16.33
CA SER A 113 -6.27 -9.58 16.40
C SER A 113 -6.23 -10.88 17.22
N SER A 114 -7.37 -11.44 17.53
CA SER A 114 -7.44 -12.83 17.99
C SER A 114 -6.96 -13.78 16.88
N SER A 115 -6.35 -14.90 17.29
CA SER A 115 -5.85 -15.94 16.37
C SER A 115 -6.96 -16.41 15.44
N GLU A 116 -6.64 -16.55 14.14
CA GLU A 116 -7.53 -16.99 13.07
C GLU A 116 -8.81 -16.14 12.87
N THR A 117 -8.90 -14.98 13.53
CA THR A 117 -10.08 -14.10 13.51
C THR A 117 -9.68 -12.65 13.28
N ALA A 118 -9.71 -12.19 12.04
CA ALA A 118 -9.29 -10.83 11.67
C ALA A 118 -10.20 -9.70 12.22
N GLY A 119 -11.42 -10.03 12.68
CA GLY A 119 -12.39 -9.06 13.17
C GLY A 119 -12.34 -8.82 14.69
N VAL A 120 -11.63 -9.62 15.50
CA VAL A 120 -11.65 -9.52 16.97
C VAL A 120 -10.34 -8.92 17.46
N TRP A 121 -10.40 -7.67 17.96
CA TRP A 121 -9.23 -6.89 18.38
C TRP A 121 -9.31 -6.41 19.84
N GLU A 122 -10.41 -6.70 20.52
CA GLU A 122 -10.56 -6.38 21.95
C GLU A 122 -9.81 -7.41 22.78
N PRO A 123 -8.86 -6.99 23.64
CA PRO A 123 -8.18 -7.91 24.56
C PRO A 123 -9.14 -8.40 25.64
N LEU A 124 -9.49 -9.67 25.59
CA LEU A 124 -10.33 -10.33 26.58
C LEU A 124 -9.60 -11.57 27.14
N SER A 125 -9.93 -11.96 28.37
CA SER A 125 -9.37 -13.18 28.96
C SER A 125 -9.73 -14.47 28.21
N THR A 126 -10.69 -14.41 27.30
CA THR A 126 -11.22 -15.53 26.51
C THR A 126 -10.68 -15.59 25.08
N ASN A 127 -9.88 -14.61 24.66
CA ASN A 127 -9.30 -14.56 23.32
C ASN A 127 -7.78 -14.28 23.35
N SER A 128 -7.16 -14.22 22.19
CA SER A 128 -5.73 -13.95 22.04
C SER A 128 -5.40 -12.57 21.48
N ALA A 129 -6.40 -11.70 21.33
CA ALA A 129 -6.17 -10.32 20.92
C ALA A 129 -5.41 -9.54 21.98
N GLY A 130 -4.60 -8.58 21.56
CA GLY A 130 -3.82 -7.77 22.48
C GLY A 130 -3.18 -6.56 21.84
N GLY A 131 -2.40 -5.86 22.63
CA GLY A 131 -1.63 -4.72 22.19
C GLY A 131 -0.48 -4.43 23.12
N GLN A 132 0.57 -3.82 22.60
CA GLN A 132 1.74 -3.37 23.33
C GLN A 132 2.23 -2.07 22.73
N GLU A 133 2.38 -1.06 23.54
CA GLU A 133 3.09 0.16 23.20
C GLU A 133 4.60 -0.04 23.38
N LEU A 134 5.38 0.35 22.38
CA LEU A 134 6.84 0.32 22.47
C LEU A 134 7.31 1.47 23.35
N SER A 135 8.26 1.17 24.24
CA SER A 135 8.64 2.10 25.31
C SER A 135 9.73 3.11 24.95
N SER A 136 10.34 2.96 23.78
CA SER A 136 11.44 3.82 23.31
C SER A 136 11.13 4.34 21.91
N CYS A 137 11.69 5.53 21.58
CA CYS A 137 11.53 6.19 20.29
C CYS A 137 10.22 6.98 20.14
N SER A 138 9.94 7.52 18.96
CA SER A 138 8.75 8.34 18.75
C SER A 138 7.75 7.75 17.74
N GLN A 139 8.22 6.87 16.86
CA GLN A 139 7.35 6.21 15.87
C GLN A 139 7.92 4.91 15.35
N ILE A 140 7.04 4.05 14.87
CA ILE A 140 7.36 2.88 14.07
C ILE A 140 7.52 3.35 12.62
N VAL A 141 8.66 3.02 12.00
CA VAL A 141 8.94 3.30 10.59
C VAL A 141 8.43 2.18 9.69
N GLY A 142 8.61 0.94 10.10
CA GLY A 142 8.12 -0.21 9.36
C GLY A 142 8.36 -1.51 10.10
N ALA A 143 7.81 -2.59 9.57
CA ALA A 143 7.98 -3.93 10.13
C ALA A 143 8.12 -4.98 9.02
N MET A 144 8.91 -6.02 9.29
CA MET A 144 9.14 -7.12 8.37
C MET A 144 9.07 -8.45 9.10
N MET A 145 8.44 -9.43 8.49
CA MET A 145 8.42 -10.80 8.98
C MET A 145 9.69 -11.54 8.55
N THR A 146 10.30 -12.20 9.51
CA THR A 146 11.36 -13.18 9.28
C THR A 146 10.86 -14.59 9.66
N ARG A 147 11.70 -15.61 9.55
CA ARG A 147 11.31 -16.99 9.91
C ARG A 147 10.94 -17.17 11.38
N GLN A 148 11.55 -16.40 12.29
CA GLN A 148 11.45 -16.64 13.75
C GLN A 148 10.83 -15.47 14.49
N GLU A 149 10.78 -14.28 13.88
CA GLU A 149 10.38 -13.05 14.54
C GLU A 149 9.87 -12.03 13.52
N ILE A 150 9.18 -11.05 14.01
CA ILE A 150 8.84 -9.85 13.28
C ILE A 150 9.80 -8.76 13.77
N LEU A 151 10.56 -8.18 12.85
CA LEU A 151 11.40 -7.04 13.13
C LEU A 151 10.59 -5.78 12.95
N ILE A 152 10.62 -4.89 13.94
CA ILE A 152 9.95 -3.61 13.95
C ILE A 152 11.03 -2.54 14.01
N TRP A 153 11.17 -1.74 12.95
CA TRP A 153 12.04 -0.57 12.95
C TRP A 153 11.28 0.62 13.51
N THR A 154 11.89 1.23 14.49
CA THR A 154 11.48 2.54 15.00
C THR A 154 12.43 3.60 14.48
N ASP A 155 12.15 4.86 14.73
CA ASP A 155 13.03 5.98 14.36
C ASP A 155 14.36 6.02 15.15
N CYS A 156 14.57 5.12 16.10
CA CYS A 156 15.79 5.08 16.91
C CYS A 156 16.35 3.68 17.18
N GLY A 157 15.71 2.59 16.73
CA GLY A 157 16.17 1.23 17.00
C GLY A 157 15.34 0.15 16.34
N ILE A 158 15.70 -1.10 16.64
CA ILE A 158 15.01 -2.31 16.14
C ILE A 158 14.47 -3.09 17.32
N VAL A 159 13.21 -3.46 17.27
CA VAL A 159 12.52 -4.29 18.24
C VAL A 159 12.15 -5.62 17.58
N SER A 160 12.52 -6.72 18.21
CA SER A 160 12.10 -8.07 17.84
C SER A 160 10.77 -8.40 18.53
N MET A 161 9.77 -8.75 17.76
CA MET A 161 8.48 -9.24 18.22
C MET A 161 8.40 -10.75 17.92
N ARG A 162 8.28 -11.58 18.96
CA ARG A 162 8.24 -13.04 18.85
C ARG A 162 6.97 -13.62 19.44
N TYR A 163 6.40 -14.61 18.77
CA TYR A 163 5.30 -15.37 19.32
C TYR A 163 5.78 -16.29 20.44
N VAL A 164 5.16 -16.17 21.63
CA VAL A 164 5.52 -16.95 22.83
C VAL A 164 4.34 -17.80 23.35
N GLY A 165 3.15 -17.64 22.77
CA GLY A 165 1.95 -18.33 23.19
C GLY A 165 1.31 -17.75 24.44
N SER A 166 0.19 -18.38 24.87
CA SER A 166 -0.56 -17.96 26.06
C SER A 166 0.32 -17.93 27.32
N PRO A 167 0.13 -16.96 28.23
CA PRO A 167 -0.92 -15.91 28.22
C PRO A 167 -0.54 -14.61 27.50
N PHE A 168 0.72 -14.42 27.12
CA PHE A 168 1.20 -13.13 26.60
C PHE A 168 1.16 -13.00 25.09
N TYR A 169 1.07 -14.11 24.37
CA TYR A 169 1.06 -14.26 22.90
C TYR A 169 2.29 -13.71 22.19
N PHE A 170 2.73 -12.48 22.45
CA PHE A 170 3.93 -11.90 21.87
C PHE A 170 4.84 -11.31 22.94
N SER A 171 6.14 -11.45 22.73
CA SER A 171 7.20 -10.78 23.50
C SER A 171 7.91 -9.76 22.62
N PHE A 172 8.32 -8.65 23.21
CA PHE A 172 9.03 -7.58 22.55
C PHE A 172 10.40 -7.40 23.19
N THR A 173 11.44 -7.41 22.36
CA THR A 173 12.83 -7.26 22.83
C THR A 173 13.56 -6.28 21.93
N GLU A 174 14.12 -5.21 22.49
CA GLU A 174 14.96 -4.28 21.76
C GLU A 174 16.29 -4.97 21.40
N THR A 175 16.60 -5.09 20.11
CA THR A 175 17.76 -5.82 19.59
C THR A 175 18.86 -4.92 19.07
N ALA A 176 18.54 -3.68 18.72
CA ALA A 176 19.52 -2.69 18.26
C ALA A 176 19.05 -1.27 18.57
N LYS A 177 20.02 -0.35 18.78
CA LYS A 177 19.81 1.07 19.06
C LYS A 177 20.62 1.95 18.13
N GLY A 178 20.16 3.19 17.92
CA GLY A 178 20.88 4.19 17.15
C GLY A 178 20.90 3.91 15.64
N MET A 179 19.94 3.15 15.15
CA MET A 179 19.73 2.88 13.73
C MET A 179 18.23 2.79 13.44
N SER A 180 17.87 3.03 12.19
CA SER A 180 16.50 3.02 11.73
C SER A 180 16.41 2.43 10.32
N MET A 181 15.28 2.63 9.69
CA MET A 181 15.06 2.35 8.29
C MET A 181 14.68 3.66 7.60
N VAL A 182 15.24 3.93 6.43
CA VAL A 182 15.02 5.21 5.73
C VAL A 182 13.58 5.35 5.22
N SER A 183 12.92 4.21 4.89
CA SER A 183 11.51 4.11 4.49
C SER A 183 10.91 2.79 4.98
N PRO A 184 9.59 2.64 5.01
CA PRO A 184 8.93 1.37 5.36
C PRO A 184 9.35 0.18 4.49
N ASP A 185 9.73 0.45 3.24
CA ASP A 185 10.08 -0.56 2.23
C ASP A 185 11.59 -0.66 1.97
N ALA A 186 12.44 -0.06 2.83
CA ALA A 186 13.89 -0.05 2.68
C ALA A 186 14.60 -1.30 3.22
N ALA A 187 13.86 -2.36 3.54
CA ALA A 187 14.40 -3.63 4.01
C ALA A 187 13.91 -4.81 3.18
N VAL A 188 14.76 -5.83 3.03
CA VAL A 188 14.43 -7.09 2.36
C VAL A 188 15.11 -8.27 3.04
N ASN A 189 14.45 -9.42 3.03
CA ASN A 189 15.03 -10.69 3.50
C ASN A 189 15.52 -11.48 2.29
N ALA A 190 16.83 -11.70 2.22
CA ALA A 190 17.46 -12.52 1.19
C ALA A 190 18.30 -13.63 1.86
N GLY A 191 17.99 -14.88 1.55
CA GLY A 191 18.72 -16.03 2.09
C GLY A 191 18.65 -16.20 3.62
N GLY A 192 17.69 -15.58 4.29
CA GLY A 192 17.56 -15.61 5.75
C GLY A 192 18.30 -14.47 6.47
N THR A 193 19.00 -13.61 5.73
CA THR A 193 19.59 -12.37 6.21
C THR A 193 18.69 -11.20 5.81
N VAL A 194 18.38 -10.33 6.74
CA VAL A 194 17.67 -9.07 6.43
C VAL A 194 18.70 -8.00 6.12
N TYR A 195 18.52 -7.35 4.98
CA TYR A 195 19.31 -6.21 4.53
C TYR A 195 18.45 -4.97 4.59
N PHE A 196 18.97 -3.86 5.10
CA PHE A 196 18.21 -2.62 5.16
C PHE A 196 19.09 -1.38 5.01
N MET A 197 18.48 -0.32 4.50
CA MET A 197 19.08 0.99 4.31
C MET A 197 18.62 1.93 5.40
N ASP A 198 19.56 2.53 6.10
CA ASP A 198 19.36 3.63 7.04
C ASP A 198 19.85 4.94 6.42
N ARG A 199 19.66 6.06 7.11
CA ARG A 199 20.21 7.37 6.71
C ARG A 199 21.72 7.39 6.85
N GLY A 200 22.42 7.20 5.74
CA GLY A 200 23.89 7.24 5.68
C GLY A 200 24.60 5.89 5.89
N ALA A 201 23.91 4.77 5.90
CA ALA A 201 24.54 3.45 5.98
C ALA A 201 23.61 2.31 5.53
N PHE A 202 24.23 1.18 5.21
CA PHE A 202 23.55 -0.10 4.97
C PHE A 202 23.88 -1.08 6.09
N TYR A 203 22.91 -1.94 6.41
CA TYR A 203 23.02 -2.89 7.50
C TYR A 203 22.50 -4.27 7.12
N THR A 204 23.00 -5.28 7.84
CA THR A 204 22.44 -6.63 7.87
C THR A 204 21.90 -6.96 9.25
N TYR A 205 20.92 -7.86 9.30
CA TYR A 205 20.42 -8.43 10.54
C TYR A 205 20.27 -9.95 10.41
N THR A 206 20.94 -10.66 11.34
CA THR A 206 20.89 -12.12 11.49
C THR A 206 20.72 -12.50 12.97
N GLY A 207 19.84 -11.78 13.70
CA GLY A 207 19.71 -11.83 15.15
C GLY A 207 20.39 -10.65 15.85
N THR A 208 21.39 -10.05 15.22
CA THR A 208 22.03 -8.78 15.59
C THR A 208 22.23 -7.92 14.34
N ALA A 209 22.11 -6.60 14.51
CA ALA A 209 22.36 -5.67 13.41
C ALA A 209 23.86 -5.39 13.26
N GLN A 210 24.36 -5.45 12.04
CA GLN A 210 25.75 -5.15 11.68
C GLN A 210 25.81 -4.22 10.48
N ARG A 211 26.70 -3.21 10.55
CA ARG A 211 26.91 -2.30 9.45
C ARG A 211 27.65 -3.01 8.30
N LEU A 212 27.13 -2.86 7.08
CA LEU A 212 27.80 -3.27 5.86
C LEU A 212 28.88 -2.26 5.48
N ILE A 213 30.02 -2.76 5.04
CA ILE A 213 31.08 -1.94 4.42
C ILE A 213 30.63 -1.67 2.98
N CYS A 214 30.46 -0.41 2.63
CA CYS A 214 30.02 0.02 1.32
C CYS A 214 31.01 1.03 0.74
N PRO A 215 31.82 0.64 -0.26
CA PRO A 215 32.78 1.56 -0.91
C PRO A 215 32.09 2.73 -1.63
N VAL A 216 30.89 2.50 -2.16
CA VAL A 216 30.10 3.51 -2.88
C VAL A 216 29.19 4.35 -1.97
N LEU A 217 29.45 4.36 -0.66
CA LEU A 217 28.63 5.05 0.33
C LEU A 217 28.45 6.54 0.00
N GLY A 218 29.56 7.22 -0.34
CA GLY A 218 29.53 8.63 -0.72
C GLY A 218 28.73 8.86 -2.00
N THR A 219 28.91 8.00 -3.02
CA THR A 219 28.17 8.10 -4.28
C THR A 219 26.64 8.02 -4.06
N VAL A 220 26.20 7.22 -3.10
CA VAL A 220 24.77 7.10 -2.78
C VAL A 220 24.27 8.26 -1.93
N PHE A 221 24.91 8.54 -0.80
CA PHE A 221 24.35 9.44 0.20
C PHE A 221 24.71 10.92 -0.01
N ASP A 222 25.75 11.26 -0.80
CA ASP A 222 26.05 12.65 -1.15
C ASP A 222 25.06 13.23 -2.18
N ASP A 223 24.29 12.37 -2.88
CA ASP A 223 23.28 12.75 -3.85
C ASP A 223 21.87 12.20 -3.49
N PHE A 224 21.67 11.77 -2.25
CA PHE A 224 20.42 11.22 -1.77
C PHE A 224 19.43 12.35 -1.40
N ASP A 225 18.23 12.35 -2.01
CA ASP A 225 17.15 13.27 -1.63
C ASP A 225 16.45 12.82 -0.35
N ASP A 226 16.92 13.30 0.80
CA ASP A 226 16.35 12.98 2.12
C ASP A 226 14.90 13.43 2.26
N SER A 227 14.48 14.48 1.54
CA SER A 227 13.10 14.97 1.54
C SER A 227 12.11 13.99 0.92
N GLN A 228 12.58 13.12 0.03
CA GLN A 228 11.81 12.07 -0.66
C GLN A 228 12.19 10.65 -0.17
N SER A 229 12.88 10.55 0.94
CA SER A 229 13.40 9.29 1.49
C SER A 229 12.33 8.21 1.70
N TYR A 230 11.08 8.60 1.95
CA TYR A 230 9.94 7.69 2.10
C TYR A 230 9.61 6.88 0.83
N LYS A 231 10.16 7.28 -0.33
CA LYS A 231 10.00 6.56 -1.61
C LYS A 231 10.98 5.41 -1.80
N VAL A 232 12.02 5.30 -0.98
CA VAL A 232 13.01 4.22 -1.12
C VAL A 232 12.33 2.87 -1.04
N VAL A 233 12.59 2.01 -2.02
CA VAL A 233 12.11 0.64 -2.05
C VAL A 233 13.27 -0.32 -2.25
N THR A 234 13.10 -1.53 -1.73
CA THR A 234 14.13 -2.57 -1.79
C THR A 234 13.63 -3.78 -2.57
N GLY A 235 14.51 -4.35 -3.35
CA GLY A 235 14.29 -5.59 -4.06
C GLY A 235 15.35 -6.64 -3.73
N SER A 236 15.03 -7.89 -3.99
CA SER A 236 16.02 -8.98 -3.98
C SER A 236 15.93 -9.75 -5.29
N ASN A 237 17.10 -10.15 -5.79
CA ASN A 237 17.23 -11.10 -6.88
C ASN A 237 18.08 -12.26 -6.39
N THR A 238 17.40 -13.29 -5.88
CA THR A 238 18.08 -14.42 -5.23
C THR A 238 18.86 -15.29 -6.20
N ASP A 239 18.48 -15.28 -7.48
CA ASP A 239 19.16 -16.07 -8.53
C ASP A 239 20.58 -15.53 -8.81
N PHE A 240 20.76 -14.23 -8.61
CA PHE A 240 22.06 -13.55 -8.75
C PHE A 240 22.69 -13.19 -7.41
N SER A 241 22.07 -13.57 -6.30
CA SER A 241 22.55 -13.23 -4.94
C SER A 241 22.64 -11.73 -4.67
N GLU A 242 21.62 -10.98 -5.13
CA GLU A 242 21.60 -9.52 -5.09
C GLU A 242 20.49 -8.97 -4.22
N VAL A 243 20.81 -7.86 -3.56
CA VAL A 243 19.88 -6.97 -2.89
C VAL A 243 20.02 -5.57 -3.49
N MET A 244 18.90 -4.93 -3.79
CA MET A 244 18.86 -3.63 -4.48
C MET A 244 18.06 -2.64 -3.66
N TRP A 245 18.53 -1.39 -3.63
CA TRP A 245 17.77 -0.25 -3.14
C TRP A 245 17.60 0.74 -4.28
N PHE A 246 16.35 1.08 -4.56
CA PHE A 246 15.98 2.11 -5.52
C PHE A 246 15.66 3.38 -4.73
N TYR A 247 16.30 4.50 -5.08
CA TYR A 247 16.22 5.71 -4.28
C TYR A 247 16.14 6.98 -5.14
N PRO A 248 15.51 8.05 -4.62
CA PRO A 248 15.51 9.36 -5.26
C PRO A 248 16.83 10.08 -5.04
N SER A 249 17.40 10.68 -6.11
CA SER A 249 18.55 11.55 -6.00
C SER A 249 18.16 13.03 -5.92
N GLU A 250 19.04 13.88 -5.38
CA GLU A 250 18.85 15.34 -5.38
C GLU A 250 18.80 15.91 -6.82
N SER A 251 19.51 15.26 -7.75
CA SER A 251 19.50 15.62 -9.17
C SER A 251 18.25 15.12 -9.93
N GLY A 252 17.46 14.23 -9.30
CA GLY A 252 16.29 13.58 -9.90
C GLY A 252 15.00 14.25 -9.48
N ASN A 253 14.32 15.06 -10.04
CA ASN A 253 13.03 15.71 -9.85
C ASN A 253 12.10 15.18 -8.72
N GLY A 254 12.67 14.62 -7.62
CA GLY A 254 11.97 14.06 -6.48
C GLY A 254 11.34 12.68 -6.73
N GLU A 255 11.67 12.01 -7.82
CA GLU A 255 11.25 10.63 -8.10
C GLU A 255 12.46 9.68 -8.00
N ILE A 256 12.19 8.39 -7.82
CA ILE A 256 13.23 7.37 -7.84
C ILE A 256 13.89 7.34 -9.22
N ASP A 257 15.18 7.53 -9.27
CA ASP A 257 15.95 7.59 -10.52
C ASP A 257 17.28 6.83 -10.44
N LYS A 258 17.70 6.40 -9.25
CA LYS A 258 18.94 5.68 -9.01
C LYS A 258 18.72 4.37 -8.26
N TYR A 259 19.71 3.49 -8.40
CA TYR A 259 19.79 2.28 -7.63
C TYR A 259 21.20 2.02 -7.10
N VAL A 260 21.26 1.26 -6.02
CA VAL A 260 22.46 0.60 -5.53
C VAL A 260 22.16 -0.87 -5.29
N ILE A 261 23.06 -1.75 -5.77
CA ILE A 261 22.95 -3.20 -5.64
C ILE A 261 24.12 -3.69 -4.80
N PHE A 262 23.84 -4.61 -3.89
CA PHE A 262 24.84 -5.38 -3.18
C PHE A 262 24.72 -6.86 -3.56
N ASN A 263 25.76 -7.40 -4.21
CA ASN A 263 25.89 -8.83 -4.41
C ASN A 263 26.51 -9.44 -3.16
N TYR A 264 25.68 -10.17 -2.40
CA TYR A 264 26.09 -10.71 -1.10
C TYR A 264 26.92 -12.00 -1.19
N ALA A 265 26.99 -12.66 -2.36
CA ALA A 265 27.85 -13.81 -2.58
C ALA A 265 29.30 -13.38 -2.91
N GLU A 266 29.44 -12.32 -3.70
CA GLU A 266 30.74 -11.82 -4.16
C GLU A 266 31.24 -10.64 -3.33
N ASN A 267 30.37 -10.04 -2.49
CA ASN A 267 30.63 -8.85 -1.69
C ASN A 267 31.04 -7.64 -2.55
N ILE A 268 30.32 -7.44 -3.67
CA ILE A 268 30.55 -6.37 -4.62
C ILE A 268 29.33 -5.45 -4.65
N TRP A 269 29.59 -4.14 -4.90
CA TRP A 269 28.58 -3.11 -5.01
C TRP A 269 28.49 -2.56 -6.42
N TYR A 270 27.26 -2.30 -6.88
CA TYR A 270 26.96 -1.67 -8.16
C TYR A 270 26.06 -0.45 -7.94
N THR A 271 26.27 0.60 -8.72
CA THR A 271 25.39 1.76 -8.75
C THR A 271 24.98 2.08 -10.18
N GLY A 272 23.83 2.69 -10.37
CA GLY A 272 23.35 3.10 -11.67
C GLY A 272 22.07 3.91 -11.61
N THR A 273 21.51 4.17 -12.78
CA THR A 273 20.27 4.91 -12.95
C THR A 273 19.15 3.98 -13.43
N MET A 274 18.05 3.93 -12.71
CA MET A 274 16.87 3.16 -13.06
C MET A 274 15.68 3.60 -12.22
N VAL A 275 14.54 3.77 -12.85
CA VAL A 275 13.29 4.11 -12.15
C VAL A 275 12.57 2.84 -11.79
N ARG A 276 12.45 2.53 -10.49
CA ARG A 276 11.66 1.40 -9.96
C ARG A 276 10.95 1.82 -8.68
N GLY A 277 9.64 1.62 -8.65
CA GLY A 277 8.83 1.90 -7.47
C GLY A 277 8.69 0.69 -6.55
N ALA A 278 7.85 -0.30 -6.90
CA ALA A 278 7.68 -1.52 -6.12
C ALA A 278 8.40 -2.68 -6.82
N TRP A 279 8.85 -3.64 -6.02
CA TRP A 279 9.58 -4.82 -6.49
C TRP A 279 8.95 -6.11 -5.96
N ASN A 280 8.82 -7.10 -6.84
CA ASN A 280 8.45 -8.46 -6.46
C ASN A 280 9.44 -9.43 -7.11
N HIS A 281 10.18 -10.18 -6.29
CA HIS A 281 11.18 -11.12 -6.78
C HIS A 281 10.53 -12.28 -7.57
N ALA A 282 11.35 -12.99 -8.34
CA ALA A 282 10.94 -14.17 -9.11
C ALA A 282 10.54 -15.33 -8.18
N GLY A 283 9.29 -15.43 -7.80
CA GLY A 283 8.75 -16.56 -7.03
C GLY A 283 8.10 -17.58 -7.96
N THR A 284 6.81 -17.40 -8.22
CA THR A 284 6.05 -18.20 -9.19
C THR A 284 6.18 -17.71 -10.62
N LYS A 285 6.79 -16.56 -10.84
CA LYS A 285 7.10 -15.96 -12.15
C LYS A 285 8.52 -16.31 -12.57
N SER A 286 8.77 -16.32 -13.88
CA SER A 286 10.12 -16.58 -14.42
C SER A 286 11.09 -15.43 -14.20
N TYR A 287 10.57 -14.23 -13.98
CA TYR A 287 11.34 -13.00 -13.83
C TYR A 287 10.80 -12.17 -12.66
N PRO A 288 11.65 -11.39 -11.97
CA PRO A 288 11.20 -10.38 -11.04
C PRO A 288 10.32 -9.35 -11.75
N LEU A 289 9.33 -8.84 -11.04
CA LEU A 289 8.44 -7.77 -11.52
C LEU A 289 8.74 -6.49 -10.77
N ALA A 290 8.82 -5.39 -11.50
CA ALA A 290 8.99 -4.08 -10.90
C ALA A 290 8.03 -3.06 -11.49
N SER A 291 7.43 -2.23 -10.65
CA SER A 291 6.67 -1.06 -11.11
C SER A 291 7.63 0.07 -11.48
N SER A 292 7.21 0.91 -12.40
CA SER A 292 7.99 2.07 -12.83
C SER A 292 7.08 3.24 -13.19
N ILE A 293 7.67 4.42 -13.18
CA ILE A 293 7.14 5.65 -13.76
C ILE A 293 8.07 6.03 -14.90
N ARG A 294 7.54 6.30 -16.09
CA ARG A 294 8.33 6.78 -17.22
C ARG A 294 8.00 8.24 -17.49
N GLU A 295 9.00 9.11 -17.39
CA GLU A 295 8.93 10.49 -17.85
C GLU A 295 9.42 10.59 -19.28
N ARG A 296 8.69 11.27 -20.13
CA ARG A 296 9.04 11.55 -21.53
C ARG A 296 8.98 13.04 -21.80
N ASP A 297 9.93 13.51 -22.57
CA ASP A 297 9.87 14.84 -23.16
C ASP A 297 8.97 14.81 -24.40
N LEU A 298 7.85 15.50 -24.34
CA LEU A 298 6.90 15.58 -25.46
C LEU A 298 7.32 16.60 -26.51
N GLY A 299 8.43 17.31 -26.27
CA GLY A 299 8.96 18.30 -27.18
C GLY A 299 8.19 19.63 -27.14
N SER A 300 8.32 20.37 -28.25
CA SER A 300 7.72 21.70 -28.38
C SER A 300 6.30 21.63 -28.94
N SER A 301 5.37 22.28 -28.23
CA SER A 301 3.98 22.44 -28.67
C SER A 301 3.22 21.15 -28.95
N PRO A 302 3.28 20.16 -28.03
CA PRO A 302 2.68 18.83 -28.26
C PRO A 302 1.15 18.81 -28.11
N ILE A 303 0.52 19.88 -27.66
CA ILE A 303 -0.91 19.96 -27.34
C ILE A 303 -1.67 20.64 -28.47
N ALA A 304 -2.72 19.98 -28.97
CA ALA A 304 -3.64 20.57 -29.93
C ALA A 304 -5.07 20.56 -29.40
N THR A 305 -5.75 21.73 -29.53
CA THR A 305 -7.12 21.94 -29.08
C THR A 305 -8.02 22.28 -30.28
N THR A 306 -9.31 21.97 -30.12
CA THR A 306 -10.37 22.35 -31.08
C THR A 306 -11.36 23.27 -30.37
N ASN A 307 -11.73 24.39 -31.03
CA ASN A 307 -12.68 25.34 -30.45
C ASN A 307 -13.99 24.65 -30.02
N SER A 308 -14.49 25.01 -28.85
CA SER A 308 -15.71 24.46 -28.24
C SER A 308 -15.68 22.94 -27.99
N SER A 309 -14.48 22.35 -27.87
CA SER A 309 -14.29 20.94 -27.59
C SER A 309 -13.48 20.72 -26.30
N GLY A 310 -13.87 19.73 -25.51
CA GLY A 310 -13.08 19.23 -24.40
C GLY A 310 -12.06 18.15 -24.80
N THR A 311 -12.07 17.73 -26.08
CA THR A 311 -11.08 16.77 -26.58
C THR A 311 -9.78 17.50 -26.91
N VAL A 312 -8.71 17.07 -26.30
CA VAL A 312 -7.35 17.58 -26.52
C VAL A 312 -6.49 16.48 -27.12
N THR A 313 -5.82 16.77 -28.22
CA THR A 313 -4.89 15.84 -28.86
C THR A 313 -3.48 16.10 -28.36
N ILE A 314 -2.79 15.03 -28.02
CA ILE A 314 -1.41 15.09 -27.54
C ILE A 314 -0.52 14.34 -28.54
N THR A 315 0.57 14.99 -28.94
CA THR A 315 1.61 14.40 -29.79
C THR A 315 2.73 13.88 -28.92
N ASP A 316 2.97 12.58 -29.00
CA ASP A 316 4.02 11.86 -28.29
C ASP A 316 4.48 10.67 -29.14
N SER A 317 5.62 10.81 -29.79
CA SER A 317 6.11 9.84 -30.76
C SER A 317 6.43 8.49 -30.14
N GLY A 318 5.78 7.43 -30.61
CA GLY A 318 6.00 6.07 -30.12
C GLY A 318 5.56 5.88 -28.67
N HIS A 319 4.44 6.46 -28.24
CA HIS A 319 3.98 6.49 -26.86
C HIS A 319 3.67 5.10 -26.27
N GLY A 320 3.26 4.13 -27.07
CA GLY A 320 2.94 2.77 -26.59
C GLY A 320 1.71 2.66 -25.70
N LEU A 321 0.92 3.74 -25.57
CA LEU A 321 -0.28 3.77 -24.72
C LEU A 321 -1.46 3.05 -25.35
N THR A 322 -2.40 2.66 -24.50
CA THR A 322 -3.73 2.16 -24.87
C THR A 322 -4.83 3.07 -24.31
N ALA A 323 -6.04 2.94 -24.81
CA ALA A 323 -7.19 3.67 -24.24
C ALA A 323 -7.40 3.24 -22.78
N ASN A 324 -7.74 4.19 -21.92
CA ASN A 324 -7.86 4.12 -20.48
C ASN A 324 -6.53 4.06 -19.69
N ASP A 325 -5.37 4.13 -20.33
CA ASP A 325 -4.13 4.38 -19.61
C ASP A 325 -4.16 5.77 -18.96
N GLU A 326 -3.43 5.91 -17.86
CA GLU A 326 -3.30 7.19 -17.18
C GLU A 326 -2.00 7.89 -17.58
N ILE A 327 -2.05 9.20 -17.70
CA ILE A 327 -0.90 10.06 -17.91
C ILE A 327 -0.97 11.27 -16.99
N ILE A 328 0.18 11.82 -16.62
CA ILE A 328 0.28 13.11 -15.94
C ILE A 328 1.05 14.05 -16.86
N LEU A 329 0.44 15.19 -17.20
CA LEU A 329 1.12 16.24 -17.95
C LEU A 329 1.76 17.24 -16.99
N LYS A 330 3.00 17.65 -17.28
CA LYS A 330 3.73 18.68 -16.53
C LYS A 330 4.31 19.73 -17.50
N ASN A 331 4.53 20.93 -16.97
CA ASN A 331 5.12 22.07 -17.67
C ASN A 331 4.31 22.54 -18.93
N VAL A 332 3.02 22.23 -18.96
CA VAL A 332 2.14 22.68 -20.05
C VAL A 332 1.74 24.13 -19.79
N SER A 333 2.00 25.00 -20.76
CA SER A 333 1.50 26.38 -20.80
C SER A 333 0.04 26.42 -21.29
N THR A 334 -0.66 27.50 -21.04
CA THR A 334 -2.03 27.72 -21.54
C THR A 334 -2.09 27.54 -23.07
N VAL A 335 -3.05 26.77 -23.55
CA VAL A 335 -3.29 26.54 -24.98
C VAL A 335 -4.79 26.45 -25.26
N GLY A 336 -5.24 27.10 -26.33
CA GLY A 336 -6.65 27.13 -26.73
C GLY A 336 -7.60 27.68 -25.66
N GLY A 337 -7.11 28.50 -24.74
CA GLY A 337 -7.88 29.02 -23.60
C GLY A 337 -7.99 28.06 -22.39
N LEU A 338 -7.47 26.84 -22.50
CA LEU A 338 -7.37 25.90 -21.36
C LEU A 338 -6.24 26.32 -20.42
N SER A 339 -6.51 26.37 -19.13
CA SER A 339 -5.56 26.84 -18.13
C SER A 339 -4.46 25.80 -17.82
N THR A 340 -3.33 26.29 -17.31
CA THR A 340 -2.22 25.44 -16.85
C THR A 340 -2.64 24.47 -15.74
N VAL A 341 -3.56 24.87 -14.86
CA VAL A 341 -4.07 24.03 -13.78
C VAL A 341 -4.86 22.83 -14.31
N VAL A 342 -5.65 23.03 -15.35
CA VAL A 342 -6.42 21.96 -15.98
C VAL A 342 -5.51 21.01 -16.76
N LEU A 343 -4.53 21.55 -17.47
CA LEU A 343 -3.63 20.76 -18.33
C LEU A 343 -2.55 20.04 -17.54
N ASN A 344 -1.94 20.67 -16.52
CA ASN A 344 -0.91 20.03 -15.68
C ASN A 344 -1.54 19.18 -14.57
N ASN A 345 -2.19 18.11 -14.97
CA ASN A 345 -2.90 17.20 -14.06
C ASN A 345 -2.79 15.76 -14.59
N GLN A 346 -3.35 14.84 -13.82
CA GLN A 346 -3.55 13.47 -14.25
C GLN A 346 -4.76 13.39 -15.19
N HIS A 347 -4.60 12.68 -16.30
CA HIS A 347 -5.63 12.49 -17.32
C HIS A 347 -5.71 11.02 -17.71
N THR A 348 -6.89 10.60 -18.13
CA THR A 348 -7.10 9.28 -18.75
C THR A 348 -7.03 9.42 -20.26
N VAL A 349 -6.31 8.55 -20.93
CA VAL A 349 -6.27 8.45 -22.39
C VAL A 349 -7.64 8.03 -22.91
N ALA A 350 -8.29 8.92 -23.61
CA ALA A 350 -9.64 8.68 -24.14
C ALA A 350 -9.62 7.81 -25.39
N SER A 351 -8.69 8.06 -26.30
CA SER A 351 -8.51 7.25 -27.52
C SER A 351 -7.09 7.36 -28.09
N ILE A 352 -6.68 6.35 -28.81
CA ILE A 352 -5.43 6.33 -29.57
C ILE A 352 -5.74 6.69 -31.02
N THR A 353 -5.14 7.76 -31.51
CA THR A 353 -5.30 8.18 -32.91
C THR A 353 -4.33 7.42 -33.81
N ASN A 354 -3.08 7.30 -33.40
CA ASN A 354 -2.03 6.50 -34.06
C ASN A 354 -0.85 6.29 -33.08
N THR A 355 0.24 5.72 -33.55
CA THR A 355 1.44 5.44 -32.71
C THR A 355 2.10 6.67 -32.11
N ASN A 356 1.77 7.88 -32.56
CA ASN A 356 2.41 9.13 -32.16
C ASN A 356 1.42 10.16 -31.57
N THR A 357 0.13 9.84 -31.54
CA THR A 357 -0.89 10.78 -31.05
C THR A 357 -2.02 10.04 -30.34
N TYR A 358 -2.46 10.61 -29.24
CA TYR A 358 -3.62 10.16 -28.47
C TYR A 358 -4.45 11.37 -28.02
N THR A 359 -5.64 11.11 -27.51
CA THR A 359 -6.53 12.15 -27.00
C THR A 359 -6.83 11.95 -25.52
N ILE A 360 -7.03 13.07 -24.82
CA ILE A 360 -7.64 13.14 -23.50
C ILE A 360 -8.94 13.92 -23.59
N THR A 361 -9.85 13.72 -22.63
CA THR A 361 -11.09 14.48 -22.55
C THR A 361 -11.11 15.29 -21.25
N LEU A 362 -11.30 16.59 -21.38
CA LEU A 362 -11.41 17.53 -20.27
C LEU A 362 -12.87 17.94 -20.07
N ALA A 363 -13.23 18.31 -18.84
CA ALA A 363 -14.54 18.93 -18.56
C ALA A 363 -14.64 20.34 -19.14
N ASP A 364 -13.51 21.07 -19.17
CA ASP A 364 -13.41 22.41 -19.72
C ASP A 364 -13.33 22.37 -21.26
N LEU A 365 -14.01 23.30 -21.90
CA LEU A 365 -14.01 23.43 -23.36
C LEU A 365 -12.95 24.44 -23.79
N ALA A 366 -12.19 24.11 -24.81
CA ALA A 366 -11.28 25.07 -25.44
C ALA A 366 -12.03 26.22 -26.10
N THR A 367 -11.55 27.43 -25.91
CA THR A 367 -12.16 28.66 -26.50
C THR A 367 -11.60 28.99 -27.87
N SER A 368 -10.59 28.28 -28.35
CA SER A 368 -10.04 28.39 -29.69
C SER A 368 -9.34 27.10 -30.12
N SER A 369 -9.28 26.89 -31.44
CA SER A 369 -8.40 25.86 -32.01
C SER A 369 -6.97 26.39 -32.05
N ALA A 370 -6.06 25.68 -31.37
CA ALA A 370 -4.67 26.08 -31.24
C ALA A 370 -3.76 24.87 -31.08
N THR A 371 -2.50 25.02 -31.46
CA THR A 371 -1.41 24.08 -31.14
C THR A 371 -0.40 24.81 -30.27
N GLY A 372 0.03 24.19 -29.20
CA GLY A 372 0.91 24.84 -28.22
C GLY A 372 1.24 23.96 -27.05
N GLY A 373 1.32 24.53 -25.84
CA GLY A 373 1.63 23.85 -24.58
C GLY A 373 3.00 24.20 -24.04
N GLY A 374 3.88 24.83 -24.81
CA GLY A 374 5.24 25.20 -24.39
C GLY A 374 6.33 24.36 -25.04
N THR A 375 7.57 24.54 -24.59
CA THR A 375 8.77 23.91 -25.18
C THR A 375 9.36 22.80 -24.33
N THR A 376 8.88 22.63 -23.09
CA THR A 376 9.44 21.69 -22.10
C THR A 376 8.34 20.82 -21.49
N VAL A 377 7.34 20.47 -22.31
CA VAL A 377 6.21 19.66 -21.85
C VAL A 377 6.67 18.24 -21.57
N LYS A 378 6.29 17.74 -20.39
CA LYS A 378 6.59 16.39 -19.96
C LYS A 378 5.30 15.56 -19.87
N GLY A 379 5.38 14.32 -20.34
CA GLY A 379 4.40 13.28 -20.08
C GLY A 379 4.96 12.27 -19.08
N ILE A 380 4.27 12.05 -17.98
CA ILE A 380 4.61 11.00 -17.01
C ILE A 380 3.59 9.90 -17.19
N TYR A 381 4.08 8.68 -17.40
CA TYR A 381 3.30 7.45 -17.49
C TYR A 381 3.45 6.70 -16.17
N PRO A 382 2.46 6.80 -15.26
CA PRO A 382 2.43 6.01 -14.04
C PRO A 382 2.04 4.56 -14.37
N ASN A 383 2.22 3.67 -13.40
CA ASN A 383 1.69 2.31 -13.45
C ASN A 383 2.32 1.39 -14.52
N LEU A 384 3.55 1.64 -14.94
CA LEU A 384 4.28 0.70 -15.79
C LEU A 384 4.73 -0.51 -14.96
N LEU A 385 4.66 -1.70 -15.57
CA LEU A 385 5.13 -2.94 -14.97
C LEU A 385 6.15 -3.58 -15.89
N TYR A 386 7.36 -3.76 -15.37
CA TYR A 386 8.47 -4.37 -16.11
C TYR A 386 8.76 -5.78 -15.60
N ASN A 387 9.09 -6.68 -16.54
CA ASN A 387 9.79 -7.91 -16.23
C ASN A 387 11.29 -7.58 -16.14
N HIS A 388 11.86 -7.76 -14.97
CA HIS A 388 13.29 -7.62 -14.78
C HIS A 388 14.01 -8.86 -15.29
N GLU A 389 15.28 -8.74 -15.71
CA GLU A 389 16.09 -9.85 -16.25
C GLU A 389 15.52 -10.50 -17.54
N SER A 390 14.58 -9.87 -18.21
CA SER A 390 14.00 -10.39 -19.47
C SER A 390 14.68 -9.86 -20.74
N GLY A 391 15.69 -8.98 -20.62
CA GLY A 391 16.38 -8.32 -21.73
C GLY A 391 17.70 -7.69 -21.29
N HIS A 392 18.30 -6.90 -22.19
CA HIS A 392 19.57 -6.22 -21.94
C HIS A 392 19.45 -4.69 -21.95
N ASP A 393 18.25 -4.16 -21.98
CA ASP A 393 17.97 -2.73 -21.97
C ASP A 393 16.78 -2.40 -21.03
N ASP A 394 16.67 -1.13 -20.70
CA ASP A 394 15.52 -0.58 -20.00
C ASP A 394 14.68 0.21 -21.00
N ASP A 395 13.61 -0.39 -21.48
CA ASP A 395 12.67 0.19 -22.45
C ASP A 395 13.36 0.69 -23.74
N GLY A 396 14.28 -0.12 -24.27
CA GLY A 396 15.06 0.21 -25.47
C GLY A 396 16.26 1.13 -25.23
N SER A 397 16.52 1.50 -23.98
CA SER A 397 17.71 2.27 -23.59
C SER A 397 18.74 1.36 -22.93
N ALA A 398 20.00 1.46 -23.32
CA ALA A 398 21.06 0.67 -22.70
C ALA A 398 21.17 1.01 -21.21
N MET A 399 21.15 -0.01 -20.36
CA MET A 399 21.37 0.17 -18.93
C MET A 399 22.80 0.60 -18.66
N THR A 400 22.96 1.58 -17.77
CA THR A 400 24.27 2.07 -17.34
C THR A 400 24.49 1.64 -15.89
N ALA A 401 25.52 0.86 -15.64
CA ALA A 401 25.96 0.47 -14.31
C ALA A 401 27.47 0.71 -14.16
N TYR A 402 27.86 1.15 -12.97
CA TYR A 402 29.25 1.33 -12.57
C TYR A 402 29.58 0.29 -11.51
N ILE A 403 30.70 -0.40 -11.70
CA ILE A 403 31.21 -1.44 -10.79
C ILE A 403 32.40 -0.82 -10.04
N GLU A 404 32.38 -0.90 -8.71
CA GLU A 404 33.48 -0.52 -7.83
C GLU A 404 33.86 -1.64 -6.84
#